data_e3517522d9ddc1c2d24053c531116d81
#
_entry.id   e3517522d9ddc1c2d24053c531116d81
#
_cell.length_a   1.000
_cell.length_b   1.000
_cell.length_c   1.000
_cell.angle_alpha   90.00
_cell.angle_beta   90.00
_cell.angle_gamma   90.00
#
_symmetry.space_group_name_H-M   'P 1'
#
loop_
_entity.id
_entity.type
_entity.pdbx_description
1 polymer ?
#
loop_
_entity_poly.entity_id
_entity_poly.type
_entity_poly.pdbx_seq_one_letter_code
_entity_poly.pdbx_strand_id
1 'polypeptide(L)' 'MIPIIIMNHGLFGKELIATAEMVVGKLEEVQAVSLMPGMTLEDYLEQSEVAVNQAGGKAIVLTDLYGGTPCNV' A
#
# COMPACT_ATOMS: atom_id res chain seq x y z
N MET A 1 12.88 -11.33 -3.47
CA MET A 1 12.73 -9.88 -3.20
C MET A 1 11.77 -9.69 -2.02
N ILE A 2 12.05 -8.73 -1.17
CA ILE A 2 11.13 -8.42 -0.07
C ILE A 2 9.92 -7.67 -0.65
N PRO A 3 8.70 -8.13 -0.38
CA PRO A 3 7.51 -7.41 -0.85
C PRO A 3 7.42 -5.99 -0.32
N ILE A 4 6.86 -5.11 -1.13
CA ILE A 4 6.66 -3.70 -0.78
C ILE A 4 5.17 -3.41 -0.76
N ILE A 5 4.69 -2.83 0.33
CA ILE A 5 3.30 -2.41 0.47
C ILE A 5 3.27 -0.90 0.64
N ILE A 6 2.55 -0.22 -0.24
CA ILE A 6 2.39 1.23 -0.16
C ILE A 6 1.04 1.51 0.49
N MET A 7 1.06 2.08 1.69
CA MET A 7 -0.15 2.46 2.43
C MET A 7 -0.35 3.96 2.26
N ASN A 8 -1.41 4.35 1.59
CA ASN A 8 -1.58 5.72 1.12
C ASN A 8 -3.03 6.17 1.14
N HIS A 9 -3.23 7.46 0.92
CA HIS A 9 -4.55 8.07 0.74
C HIS A 9 -4.87 8.10 -0.75
N GLY A 10 -6.12 7.80 -1.10
CA GLY A 10 -6.59 7.86 -2.48
C GLY A 10 -5.82 6.92 -3.41
N LEU A 11 -5.64 7.34 -4.65
CA LEU A 11 -5.02 6.52 -5.69
C LEU A 11 -3.50 6.72 -5.83
N PHE A 12 -2.90 7.48 -4.93
CA PHE A 12 -1.48 7.84 -5.05
C PHE A 12 -0.57 6.61 -5.20
N GLY A 13 -0.74 5.60 -4.36
CA GLY A 13 0.11 4.41 -4.40
C GLY A 13 -0.05 3.63 -5.70
N LYS A 14 -1.30 3.47 -6.18
CA LYS A 14 -1.57 2.77 -7.43
C LYS A 14 -0.96 3.51 -8.62
N GLU A 15 -1.09 4.82 -8.64
CA GLU A 15 -0.52 5.64 -9.71
C GLU A 15 1.01 5.63 -9.66
N LEU A 16 1.58 5.64 -8.47
CA LEU A 16 3.03 5.55 -8.30
C LEU A 16 3.56 4.24 -8.86
N ILE A 17 2.91 3.13 -8.55
CA ILE A 17 3.29 1.81 -9.07
C ILE A 17 3.17 1.79 -10.59
N ALA A 18 2.05 2.28 -11.13
CA ALA A 18 1.83 2.32 -12.57
C ALA A 18 2.90 3.15 -13.28
N THR A 19 3.27 4.29 -12.70
CA THR A 19 4.30 5.16 -13.27
C THR A 19 5.67 4.48 -13.22
N ALA A 20 5.99 3.83 -12.13
CA ALA A 20 7.26 3.12 -12.00
C ALA A 20 7.35 1.97 -13.01
N GLU A 21 6.25 1.27 -13.22
CA GLU A 21 6.21 0.17 -14.19
C GLU A 21 6.44 0.63 -15.63
N MET A 22 6.12 1.88 -15.94
CA MET A 22 6.42 2.45 -17.26
C MET A 22 7.93 2.57 -17.51
N VAL A 23 8.71 2.64 -16.43
CA VAL A 23 10.16 2.81 -16.52
C VAL A 23 10.89 1.48 -16.39
N VAL A 24 10.50 0.65 -15.42
CA VAL A 24 11.27 -0.56 -15.09
C VAL A 24 10.57 -1.87 -15.47
N GLY A 25 9.37 -1.79 -16.03
CA GLY A 25 8.57 -2.97 -16.34
C GLY A 25 7.72 -3.43 -15.17
N LYS A 26 7.07 -4.57 -15.33
CA LYS A 26 6.10 -5.06 -14.34
C LYS A 26 6.73 -5.33 -12.97
N LEU A 27 6.07 -4.83 -11.92
CA LEU A 27 6.49 -5.05 -10.54
C LEU A 27 5.50 -6.05 -9.90
N GLU A 28 5.99 -7.20 -9.51
CA GLU A 28 5.12 -8.28 -9.03
C GLU A 28 4.92 -8.29 -7.50
N GLU A 29 5.91 -7.84 -6.75
CA GLU A 29 5.83 -7.88 -5.28
C GLU A 29 5.64 -6.49 -4.68
N VAL A 30 4.89 -5.64 -5.39
CA VAL A 30 4.55 -4.30 -4.94
C VAL A 30 3.05 -4.13 -5.02
N GLN A 31 2.43 -3.69 -3.95
CA GLN A 31 1.00 -3.42 -3.94
C GLN A 31 0.67 -2.18 -3.13
N ALA A 32 -0.47 -1.58 -3.43
CA ALA A 32 -0.96 -0.41 -2.72
C ALA A 32 -2.21 -0.75 -1.93
N VAL A 33 -2.25 -0.29 -0.68
CA VAL A 33 -3.45 -0.34 0.15
C VAL A 33 -3.91 1.10 0.31
N SER A 34 -5.06 1.42 -0.25
CA SER A 34 -5.54 2.80 -0.38
C SER A 34 -6.64 3.12 0.61
N LEU A 35 -6.46 4.20 1.38
CA LEU A 35 -7.52 4.74 2.21
C LEU A 35 -8.36 5.68 1.35
N MET A 36 -9.55 5.24 0.97
CA MET A 36 -10.43 5.98 0.08
C MET A 36 -11.48 6.78 0.85
N PRO A 37 -12.01 7.87 0.27
CA PRO A 37 -13.12 8.58 0.89
C PRO A 37 -14.30 7.63 1.15
N GLY A 38 -14.89 7.73 2.33
CA GLY A 38 -16.00 6.87 2.74
C GLY A 38 -15.59 5.51 3.31
N MET A 39 -14.33 5.15 3.21
CA MET A 39 -13.83 3.93 3.80
C MET A 39 -13.65 4.11 5.32
N THR A 40 -14.05 3.11 6.10
CA THR A 40 -13.83 3.15 7.55
C THR A 40 -12.40 2.76 7.87
N LEU A 41 -11.91 3.19 9.02
CA LEU A 41 -10.60 2.79 9.51
C LEU A 41 -10.53 1.26 9.66
N GLU A 42 -11.63 0.66 10.10
CA GLU A 42 -11.74 -0.78 10.28
C GLU A 42 -11.54 -1.53 8.97
N ASP A 43 -12.18 -1.07 7.89
CA ASP A 43 -12.01 -1.64 6.55
C ASP A 43 -10.56 -1.52 6.09
N TYR A 44 -9.95 -0.37 6.34
CA TYR A 44 -8.57 -0.12 5.95
C TYR A 44 -7.60 -1.04 6.69
N LEU A 45 -7.82 -1.23 8.00
CA LEU A 45 -7.02 -2.15 8.81
C LEU A 45 -7.14 -3.58 8.29
N GLU A 46 -8.34 -4.00 7.94
CA GLU A 46 -8.57 -5.34 7.41
C GLU A 46 -7.83 -5.55 6.09
N GLN A 47 -7.89 -4.59 5.18
CA GLN A 47 -7.18 -4.67 3.90
C GLN A 47 -5.66 -4.69 4.11
N SER A 48 -5.16 -3.91 5.06
CA SER A 48 -3.74 -3.87 5.38
C SER A 48 -3.26 -5.21 5.92
N GLU A 49 -4.05 -5.83 6.79
CA GLU A 49 -3.73 -7.13 7.35
C GLU A 49 -3.70 -8.22 6.29
N VAL A 50 -4.67 -8.21 5.37
CA VAL A 50 -4.69 -9.15 4.25
C VAL A 50 -3.44 -8.97 3.39
N ALA A 51 -3.06 -7.73 3.10
CA ALA A 51 -1.88 -7.45 2.28
C ALA A 51 -0.60 -7.97 2.93
N VAL A 52 -0.43 -7.77 4.23
CA VAL A 52 0.73 -8.27 4.96
C VAL A 52 0.77 -9.79 4.96
N ASN A 53 -0.38 -10.43 5.17
CA ASN A 53 -0.47 -11.89 5.16
C ASN A 53 -0.15 -12.47 3.79
N GLN A 54 -0.62 -11.84 2.72
CA GLN A 54 -0.30 -12.25 1.35
C GLN A 54 1.19 -12.09 1.05
N ALA A 55 1.85 -11.15 1.71
CA ALA A 55 3.28 -10.93 1.55
C ALA A 55 4.14 -11.88 2.41
N GLY A 56 3.51 -12.85 3.07
CA GLY A 56 4.22 -13.82 3.90
C GLY A 56 4.59 -13.30 5.29
N GLY A 57 3.95 -12.21 5.72
CA GLY A 57 4.17 -11.64 7.05
C GLY A 57 5.37 -10.70 7.14
N LYS A 58 6.13 -10.52 6.05
CA LYS A 58 7.27 -9.61 6.01
C LYS A 58 7.16 -8.72 4.77
N ALA A 59 7.24 -7.42 4.96
CA ALA A 59 7.19 -6.47 3.86
C ALA A 59 7.83 -5.15 4.27
N ILE A 60 8.29 -4.40 3.29
CA ILE A 60 8.67 -3.00 3.49
C ILE A 60 7.39 -2.19 3.29
N VAL A 61 7.02 -1.40 4.29
CA VAL A 61 5.81 -0.57 4.22
C VAL A 61 6.21 0.88 4.02
N LEU A 62 5.69 1.49 2.96
CA LEU A 62 5.90 2.89 2.65
C LEU A 62 4.59 3.63 2.84
N THR A 63 4.63 4.77 3.53
CA THR A 63 3.43 5.59 3.76
C THR A 63 3.61 6.95 3.10
N ASP A 64 2.50 7.53 2.66
CA ASP A 64 2.53 8.80 1.93
C ASP A 64 2.56 10.04 2.82
N LEU A 65 2.06 9.92 4.05
CA LEU A 65 1.93 11.06 4.95
C LEU A 65 2.29 10.66 6.37
N TYR A 66 3.41 11.15 6.85
CA TYR A 66 3.86 10.90 8.22
C TYR A 66 2.85 11.45 9.22
N GLY A 67 2.42 10.62 10.16
CA GLY A 67 1.44 11.01 11.16
C GLY A 67 -0.01 10.94 10.67
N GLY A 68 -0.24 10.64 9.39
CA GLY A 68 -1.58 10.41 8.86
C GLY A 68 -2.08 9.01 9.20
N THR A 69 -3.34 8.73 8.84
CA THR A 69 -3.96 7.43 9.13
C THR A 69 -3.16 6.23 8.62
N PRO A 70 -2.66 6.20 7.40
CA PRO A 70 -1.86 5.07 6.94
C PRO A 70 -0.61 4.84 7.78
N CYS A 71 0.04 5.90 8.24
CA CYS A 71 1.24 5.79 9.06
C CYS A 71 0.94 5.27 10.47
N ASN A 72 -0.26 5.55 10.97
CA ASN A 72 -0.66 5.18 12.33
C ASN A 72 -1.41 3.85 12.42
N VAL A 73 -1.62 3.23 11.31
CA VAL A 73 -2.27 1.94 11.20
C VAL A 73 -1.23 0.83 11.12
#